data_f773014e3168b630cf837eae777c68b2
#
_entry.id   f773014e3168b630cf837eae777c68b2
#
_cell.length_a   1.000
_cell.length_b   1.000
_cell.length_c   1.000
_cell.angle_alpha   90.00
_cell.angle_beta   90.00
_cell.angle_gamma   90.00
#
_symmetry.space_group_name_H-M   'P 1'
#
loop_
_entity.id
_entity.type
_entity.pdbx_description
1 polymer ?
#
loop_
_entity_poly.entity_id
_entity_poly.type
_entity_poly.pdbx_seq_one_letter_code
_entity_poly.pdbx_strand_id
1 'polypeptide(L)'
;MYSQGLTPNPCVECNRSVKFDHFIDQAKKLNCEKVATGHYAKIVKNSDSFELHKADYLDKDQSYVLHMLDSKKLAQIEFPLGTISKPEVRQIAATLGLKTAFKKDSQDICFVGKKDYRNFVSKRIDVSSKGLIVDKHENEVGTHGGIHAYTIGQRKGVPGGQGEAKYVTKIDVQNNKIYIGSKDELTTKKFLIEDVSFVDSIEYDNLSIQTRYNSDDVPCNIQKVDESTYQIELKNPTLGVAPGQFGVIYQDTKLVGGGRITSKVLEEVYE
;
A
#
# COMPACT_ATOMS: atom_id res chain seq x y z
N MET A 1 6.21 -13.37 3.25
CA MET A 1 5.30 -12.76 2.27
C MET A 1 5.79 -12.95 0.83
N TYR A 2 6.93 -12.41 0.38
CA TYR A 2 7.40 -12.62 -1.01
C TYR A 2 7.54 -14.10 -1.42
N SER A 3 8.00 -14.98 -0.52
CA SER A 3 8.04 -16.43 -0.75
C SER A 3 6.66 -17.09 -0.82
N GLN A 4 5.62 -16.36 -0.46
CA GLN A 4 4.22 -16.78 -0.50
C GLN A 4 3.46 -16.09 -1.66
N GLY A 5 4.16 -15.50 -2.64
CA GLY A 5 3.54 -14.78 -3.76
C GLY A 5 2.84 -13.48 -3.38
N LEU A 6 3.01 -13.00 -2.14
CA LEU A 6 2.39 -11.77 -1.65
C LEU A 6 3.32 -10.58 -1.87
N THR A 7 2.74 -9.42 -2.10
CA THR A 7 3.48 -8.16 -2.29
C THR A 7 3.36 -7.27 -1.04
N PRO A 8 4.29 -7.34 -0.08
CA PRO A 8 4.21 -6.55 1.15
C PRO A 8 4.45 -5.06 0.90
N ASN A 9 3.87 -4.21 1.76
CA ASN A 9 4.20 -2.79 1.84
C ASN A 9 4.98 -2.50 3.13
N PRO A 10 6.32 -2.54 3.10
CA PRO A 10 7.13 -2.34 4.30
C PRO A 10 7.06 -0.93 4.87
N CYS A 11 6.60 0.07 4.10
CA CYS A 11 6.46 1.43 4.59
C CYS A 11 5.37 1.55 5.65
N VAL A 12 4.29 0.78 5.53
CA VAL A 12 3.22 0.72 6.55
C VAL A 12 3.77 0.20 7.87
N GLU A 13 4.48 -0.94 7.85
CA GLU A 13 5.07 -1.52 9.06
C GLU A 13 6.17 -0.64 9.65
N CYS A 14 6.98 0.01 8.82
CA CYS A 14 7.99 0.97 9.27
C CYS A 14 7.35 2.17 9.97
N ASN A 15 6.27 2.72 9.43
CA ASN A 15 5.58 3.83 10.08
C ASN A 15 4.96 3.38 11.41
N ARG A 16 4.29 2.22 11.46
CA ARG A 16 3.71 1.70 12.69
C ARG A 16 4.76 1.49 13.78
N SER A 17 5.72 0.58 13.55
CA SER A 17 6.59 0.07 14.61
C SER A 17 7.84 0.92 14.80
N VAL A 18 8.54 1.28 13.71
CA VAL A 18 9.85 1.94 13.82
C VAL A 18 9.70 3.44 14.05
N LYS A 19 8.87 4.11 13.24
CA LYS A 19 8.77 5.57 13.34
C LYS A 19 7.88 5.99 14.53
N PHE A 20 6.66 5.46 14.63
CA PHE A 20 5.74 6.01 15.61
C PHE A 20 5.77 5.28 16.94
N ASP A 21 5.78 3.94 17.01
CA ASP A 21 5.87 3.28 18.33
C ASP A 21 7.19 3.63 19.01
N HIS A 22 8.32 3.37 18.36
CA HIS A 22 9.64 3.63 18.95
C HIS A 22 9.93 5.12 19.14
N PHE A 23 9.56 5.99 18.17
CA PHE A 23 9.87 7.42 18.24
C PHE A 23 9.05 8.14 19.32
N ILE A 24 7.77 7.78 19.50
CA ILE A 24 6.94 8.29 20.59
C ILE A 24 7.53 7.88 21.95
N ASP A 25 7.98 6.62 22.07
CA ASP A 25 8.61 6.17 23.32
C ASP A 25 9.91 6.92 23.64
N GLN A 26 10.72 7.22 22.63
CA GLN A 26 11.93 8.04 22.83
C GLN A 26 11.56 9.50 23.18
N ALA A 27 10.54 10.07 22.55
CA ALA A 27 10.07 11.42 22.87
C ALA A 27 9.63 11.56 24.33
N LYS A 28 8.89 10.56 24.85
CA LYS A 28 8.49 10.50 26.27
C LYS A 28 9.70 10.50 27.20
N LYS A 29 10.77 9.71 26.90
CA LYS A 29 11.99 9.69 27.70
C LYS A 29 12.73 11.03 27.69
N LEU A 30 12.54 11.84 26.66
CA LEU A 30 13.12 13.17 26.53
C LEU A 30 12.18 14.28 27.04
N ASN A 31 11.07 13.95 27.67
CA ASN A 31 10.03 14.86 28.12
C ASN A 31 9.44 15.72 26.98
N CYS A 32 9.36 15.18 25.76
CA CYS A 32 8.67 15.82 24.68
C CYS A 32 7.21 15.39 24.67
N GLU A 33 6.29 16.33 24.50
CA GLU A 33 4.85 16.06 24.47
C GLU A 33 4.42 15.42 23.16
N LYS A 34 5.09 15.79 22.05
CA LYS A 34 4.74 15.35 20.69
C LYS A 34 5.95 15.05 19.85
N VAL A 35 5.75 14.27 18.81
CA VAL A 35 6.71 14.05 17.72
C VAL A 35 6.18 14.71 16.45
N ALA A 36 7.04 15.39 15.70
CA ALA A 36 6.70 15.95 14.40
C ALA A 36 7.46 15.24 13.28
N THR A 37 6.77 14.98 12.18
CA THR A 37 7.40 14.37 11.00
C THR A 37 6.95 15.07 9.71
N GLY A 38 7.76 14.96 8.66
CA GLY A 38 7.48 15.55 7.35
C GLY A 38 6.49 14.76 6.48
N HIS A 39 5.60 13.96 7.06
CA HIS A 39 4.56 13.30 6.28
C HIS A 39 3.51 14.29 5.81
N TYR A 40 3.04 14.09 4.59
CA TYR A 40 1.91 14.80 4.02
C TYR A 40 0.63 14.06 4.41
N ALA A 41 0.05 14.44 5.52
CA ALA A 41 -1.25 13.99 6.02
C ALA A 41 -1.75 15.04 7.02
N LYS A 42 -3.03 15.07 7.34
CA LYS A 42 -3.59 15.98 8.36
C LYS A 42 -4.09 15.22 9.55
N ILE A 43 -3.90 15.80 10.72
CA ILE A 43 -4.54 15.35 11.96
C ILE A 43 -5.57 16.40 12.33
N VAL A 44 -6.82 15.98 12.43
CA VAL A 44 -7.95 16.82 12.86
C VAL A 44 -8.36 16.39 14.26
N LYS A 45 -8.43 17.34 15.18
CA LYS A 45 -8.90 17.12 16.53
C LYS A 45 -10.41 17.36 16.57
N ASN A 46 -11.16 16.36 16.94
CA ASN A 46 -12.56 16.47 17.37
C ASN A 46 -12.65 16.58 18.89
N SER A 47 -13.86 16.68 19.45
CA SER A 47 -14.07 16.90 20.90
C SER A 47 -13.22 15.95 21.75
N ASP A 48 -13.23 14.64 21.45
CA ASP A 48 -12.62 13.61 22.28
C ASP A 48 -11.66 12.67 21.50
N SER A 49 -11.47 12.90 20.19
CA SER A 49 -10.66 12.03 19.34
C SER A 49 -9.78 12.81 18.37
N PHE A 50 -8.80 12.10 17.81
CA PHE A 50 -7.94 12.61 16.75
C PHE A 50 -8.15 11.74 15.50
N GLU A 51 -8.39 12.39 14.38
CA GLU A 51 -8.66 11.76 13.10
C GLU A 51 -7.51 12.01 12.13
N LEU A 52 -7.21 10.98 11.33
CA LEU A 52 -6.24 11.10 10.24
C LEU A 52 -6.98 11.40 8.92
N HIS A 53 -6.55 12.42 8.23
CA HIS A 53 -7.11 12.85 6.95
C HIS A 53 -6.02 12.89 5.87
N LYS A 54 -6.45 12.80 4.61
CA LYS A 54 -5.58 13.10 3.47
C LYS A 54 -5.01 14.51 3.58
N ALA A 55 -3.81 14.71 3.05
CA ALA A 55 -3.21 16.04 2.91
C ALA A 55 -4.04 16.91 1.95
N ASP A 56 -3.94 18.25 2.09
CA ASP A 56 -4.57 19.16 1.14
C ASP A 56 -3.90 19.09 -0.25
N TYR A 57 -2.60 18.77 -0.29
CA TYR A 57 -1.88 18.51 -1.54
C TYR A 57 -1.90 17.01 -1.84
N LEU A 58 -2.97 16.55 -2.52
CA LEU A 58 -3.26 15.13 -2.77
C LEU A 58 -2.16 14.40 -3.54
N ASP A 59 -1.44 15.07 -4.47
CA ASP A 59 -0.33 14.47 -5.23
C ASP A 59 0.80 13.94 -4.34
N LYS A 60 0.86 14.35 -3.09
CA LYS A 60 1.87 13.94 -2.10
C LYS A 60 1.28 13.31 -0.86
N ASP A 61 -0.02 13.07 -0.86
CA ASP A 61 -0.67 12.44 0.29
C ASP A 61 0.02 11.15 0.71
N GLN A 62 0.20 10.99 2.01
CA GLN A 62 0.85 9.84 2.63
C GLN A 62 -0.03 9.18 3.69
N SER A 63 -1.30 9.55 3.79
CA SER A 63 -2.23 8.97 4.75
C SER A 63 -2.34 7.45 4.60
N TYR A 64 -2.26 6.94 3.37
CA TYR A 64 -2.26 5.51 3.07
C TYR A 64 -1.25 4.70 3.90
N VAL A 65 0.00 5.17 4.02
CA VAL A 65 1.04 4.45 4.76
C VAL A 65 1.00 4.70 6.27
N LEU A 66 0.03 5.50 6.73
CA LEU A 66 -0.20 5.86 8.13
C LEU A 66 -1.47 5.22 8.71
N HIS A 67 -2.20 4.41 7.94
CA HIS A 67 -3.53 3.90 8.30
C HIS A 67 -3.57 3.04 9.57
N MET A 68 -2.44 2.60 10.07
CA MET A 68 -2.35 1.83 11.32
C MET A 68 -2.16 2.70 12.58
N LEU A 69 -2.26 4.03 12.45
CA LEU A 69 -2.18 4.94 13.58
C LEU A 69 -3.56 5.15 14.18
N ASP A 70 -3.73 4.77 15.43
CA ASP A 70 -4.94 5.00 16.20
C ASP A 70 -5.01 6.43 16.75
N SER A 71 -6.18 6.85 17.25
CA SER A 71 -6.44 8.17 17.82
C SER A 71 -5.50 8.51 18.99
N LYS A 72 -5.09 7.53 19.79
CA LYS A 72 -4.18 7.74 20.93
C LYS A 72 -2.76 8.09 20.46
N LYS A 73 -2.29 7.49 19.37
CA LYS A 73 -1.00 7.82 18.75
C LYS A 73 -1.08 9.17 18.05
N LEU A 74 -2.18 9.42 17.32
CA LEU A 74 -2.41 10.70 16.62
C LEU A 74 -2.38 11.89 17.56
N ALA A 75 -2.85 11.75 18.80
CA ALA A 75 -2.76 12.78 19.83
C ALA A 75 -1.32 13.22 20.16
N GLN A 76 -0.33 12.37 19.91
CA GLN A 76 1.09 12.59 20.21
C GLN A 76 1.93 12.93 18.96
N ILE A 77 1.28 13.14 17.80
CA ILE A 77 1.94 13.33 16.50
C ILE A 77 1.51 14.66 15.92
N GLU A 78 2.42 15.29 15.17
CA GLU A 78 2.13 16.42 14.30
C GLU A 78 2.68 16.19 12.90
N PHE A 79 1.87 16.58 11.90
CA PHE A 79 2.24 16.58 10.48
C PHE A 79 2.22 18.01 9.93
N PRO A 80 3.28 18.81 10.15
CA PRO A 80 3.29 20.22 9.78
C PRO A 80 3.13 20.49 8.27
N LEU A 81 3.36 19.47 7.44
CA LEU A 81 3.29 19.61 5.98
C LEU A 81 1.91 19.24 5.39
N GLY A 82 0.95 18.83 6.23
CA GLY A 82 -0.35 18.33 5.77
C GLY A 82 -1.20 19.35 5.00
N THR A 83 -0.99 20.65 5.23
CA THR A 83 -1.73 21.74 4.60
C THR A 83 -0.90 22.54 3.60
N ILE A 84 0.36 22.17 3.36
CA ILE A 84 1.31 22.93 2.56
C ILE A 84 1.65 22.15 1.29
N SER A 85 1.64 22.82 0.14
CA SER A 85 2.02 22.19 -1.12
C SER A 85 3.52 21.89 -1.19
N LYS A 86 3.90 20.91 -1.99
CA LYS A 86 5.33 20.57 -2.16
C LYS A 86 6.17 21.71 -2.72
N PRO A 87 5.70 22.50 -3.70
CA PRO A 87 6.43 23.70 -4.15
C PRO A 87 6.68 24.69 -3.02
N GLU A 88 5.67 25.01 -2.20
CA GLU A 88 5.81 25.92 -1.06
C GLU A 88 6.81 25.40 -0.02
N VAL A 89 6.75 24.11 0.32
CA VAL A 89 7.75 23.48 1.23
C VAL A 89 9.18 23.66 0.68
N ARG A 90 9.37 23.49 -0.63
CA ARG A 90 10.69 23.71 -1.27
C ARG A 90 11.13 25.16 -1.22
N GLN A 91 10.21 26.11 -1.41
CA GLN A 91 10.49 27.52 -1.31
C GLN A 91 10.89 27.91 0.11
N ILE A 92 10.15 27.46 1.13
CA ILE A 92 10.48 27.66 2.55
C ILE A 92 11.86 27.08 2.85
N ALA A 93 12.13 25.84 2.44
CA ALA A 93 13.41 25.19 2.65
C ALA A 93 14.58 25.96 1.99
N ALA A 94 14.37 26.50 0.78
CA ALA A 94 15.36 27.31 0.08
C ALA A 94 15.62 28.64 0.81
N THR A 95 14.56 29.32 1.27
CA THR A 95 14.67 30.56 2.06
C THR A 95 15.44 30.34 3.36
N LEU A 96 15.25 29.17 4.00
CA LEU A 96 15.99 28.76 5.20
C LEU A 96 17.42 28.23 4.91
N GLY A 97 17.87 28.24 3.66
CA GLY A 97 19.20 27.76 3.27
C GLY A 97 19.41 26.25 3.44
N LEU A 98 18.34 25.45 3.49
CA LEU A 98 18.45 24.01 3.69
C LEU A 98 18.97 23.31 2.43
N LYS A 99 20.05 22.55 2.55
CA LYS A 99 20.66 21.79 1.44
C LYS A 99 19.71 20.79 0.77
N THR A 100 18.64 20.38 1.48
CA THR A 100 17.64 19.44 1.01
C THR A 100 16.55 20.07 0.14
N ALA A 101 16.47 21.39 0.03
CA ALA A 101 15.45 22.12 -0.73
C ALA A 101 15.28 21.62 -2.17
N PHE A 102 16.40 21.30 -2.83
CA PHE A 102 16.43 20.85 -4.23
C PHE A 102 16.62 19.34 -4.40
N LYS A 103 16.62 18.58 -3.30
CA LYS A 103 16.74 17.13 -3.36
C LYS A 103 15.52 16.54 -4.05
N LYS A 104 15.74 15.61 -5.01
CA LYS A 104 14.67 14.83 -5.62
C LYS A 104 13.99 13.97 -4.56
N ASP A 105 12.67 13.79 -4.70
CA ASP A 105 11.91 12.91 -3.83
C ASP A 105 12.41 11.47 -3.96
N SER A 106 12.43 10.74 -2.86
CA SER A 106 12.72 9.30 -2.88
C SER A 106 11.55 8.57 -3.54
N GLN A 107 11.84 7.77 -4.56
CA GLN A 107 10.83 6.99 -5.30
C GLN A 107 10.77 5.54 -4.82
N ASP A 108 11.77 5.09 -4.06
CA ASP A 108 11.96 3.71 -3.66
C ASP A 108 11.91 3.53 -2.14
N ILE A 109 11.79 2.28 -1.72
CA ILE A 109 11.88 1.86 -0.32
C ILE A 109 13.25 2.27 0.24
N CYS A 110 13.27 3.09 1.27
CA CYS A 110 14.47 3.80 1.76
C CYS A 110 15.65 2.88 2.16
N PHE A 111 15.38 1.66 2.67
CA PHE A 111 16.41 0.72 3.11
C PHE A 111 16.90 -0.24 2.01
N VAL A 112 16.23 -0.26 0.86
CA VAL A 112 16.69 -1.04 -0.32
C VAL A 112 17.76 -0.26 -1.09
N GLY A 113 17.73 1.08 -1.01
CA GLY A 113 18.66 1.97 -1.68
C GLY A 113 18.50 1.93 -3.21
N LYS A 114 19.58 2.27 -3.94
CA LYS A 114 19.59 2.23 -5.41
C LYS A 114 19.65 0.81 -6.00
N LYS A 115 19.68 -0.22 -5.16
CA LYS A 115 19.74 -1.62 -5.58
C LYS A 115 18.32 -2.13 -5.82
N ASP A 116 18.17 -2.94 -6.88
CA ASP A 116 16.91 -3.63 -7.17
C ASP A 116 16.43 -4.40 -5.92
N TYR A 117 15.17 -4.18 -5.50
CA TYR A 117 14.56 -4.86 -4.36
C TYR A 117 14.62 -6.39 -4.50
N ARG A 118 14.60 -6.92 -5.73
CA ARG A 118 14.72 -8.35 -6.03
C ARG A 118 16.02 -8.92 -5.48
N ASN A 119 17.13 -8.22 -5.73
CA ASN A 119 18.45 -8.60 -5.21
C ASN A 119 18.52 -8.44 -3.67
N PHE A 120 17.79 -7.50 -3.10
CA PHE A 120 17.68 -7.35 -1.65
C PHE A 120 16.94 -8.53 -1.03
N VAL A 121 15.82 -8.94 -1.63
CA VAL A 121 14.98 -10.04 -1.17
C VAL A 121 15.68 -11.39 -1.36
N SER A 122 16.25 -11.65 -2.55
CA SER A 122 16.92 -12.93 -2.87
C SER A 122 18.09 -13.30 -1.94
N LYS A 123 18.69 -12.30 -1.28
CA LYS A 123 19.75 -12.54 -0.29
C LYS A 123 19.23 -12.90 1.11
N ARG A 124 17.93 -12.81 1.36
CA ARG A 124 17.30 -12.94 2.69
C ARG A 124 16.23 -13.99 2.79
N ILE A 125 15.79 -14.50 1.69
CA ILE A 125 14.85 -15.61 1.64
C ILE A 125 15.48 -16.74 0.83
N ASP A 126 15.07 -17.96 1.15
CA ASP A 126 15.38 -19.10 0.28
C ASP A 126 14.61 -18.90 -1.03
N VAL A 127 15.35 -18.65 -2.12
CA VAL A 127 14.77 -18.26 -3.41
C VAL A 127 14.20 -19.51 -4.04
N SER A 128 12.92 -19.51 -4.34
CA SER A 128 12.30 -20.58 -5.10
C SER A 128 13.08 -20.83 -6.41
N SER A 129 13.20 -22.09 -6.78
CA SER A 129 13.83 -22.55 -8.02
C SER A 129 13.22 -21.88 -9.25
N LYS A 130 13.90 -21.99 -10.40
CA LYS A 130 13.33 -21.59 -11.70
C LYS A 130 11.95 -22.25 -11.90
N GLY A 131 11.00 -21.46 -12.41
CA GLY A 131 9.65 -21.92 -12.68
C GLY A 131 9.17 -21.42 -14.05
N LEU A 132 7.93 -21.77 -14.38
CA LEU A 132 7.32 -21.46 -15.66
C LEU A 132 6.53 -20.16 -15.62
N ILE A 133 6.57 -19.44 -16.73
CA ILE A 133 5.63 -18.37 -17.04
C ILE A 133 4.67 -18.93 -18.09
N VAL A 134 3.38 -18.89 -17.79
CA VAL A 134 2.33 -19.47 -18.62
C VAL A 134 1.24 -18.44 -18.93
N ASP A 135 0.51 -18.68 -20.02
CA ASP A 135 -0.73 -17.96 -20.30
C ASP A 135 -1.93 -18.58 -19.57
N LYS A 136 -3.13 -18.03 -19.74
CA LYS A 136 -4.37 -18.53 -19.14
C LYS A 136 -4.78 -19.94 -19.61
N HIS A 137 -4.21 -20.44 -20.69
CA HIS A 137 -4.44 -21.78 -21.24
C HIS A 137 -3.35 -22.77 -20.86
N GLU A 138 -2.49 -22.42 -19.89
CA GLU A 138 -1.32 -23.20 -19.44
C GLU A 138 -0.22 -23.37 -20.49
N ASN A 139 -0.27 -22.61 -21.59
CA ASN A 139 0.81 -22.66 -22.57
C ASN A 139 2.05 -21.98 -22.00
N GLU A 140 3.19 -22.63 -22.10
CA GLU A 140 4.48 -22.07 -21.69
C GLU A 140 4.89 -20.91 -22.60
N VAL A 141 5.13 -19.73 -22.01
CA VAL A 141 5.58 -18.52 -22.70
C VAL A 141 6.95 -18.05 -22.23
N GLY A 142 7.51 -18.69 -21.22
CA GLY A 142 8.83 -18.41 -20.71
C GLY A 142 9.12 -19.02 -19.35
N THR A 143 10.24 -18.61 -18.75
CA THR A 143 10.66 -19.06 -17.44
C THR A 143 11.00 -17.88 -16.54
N HIS A 144 10.95 -18.09 -15.22
CA HIS A 144 11.34 -17.09 -14.22
C HIS A 144 12.40 -17.62 -13.24
N GLY A 145 13.16 -16.74 -12.65
CA GLY A 145 14.20 -17.08 -11.66
C GLY A 145 13.69 -17.12 -10.20
N GLY A 146 12.38 -17.06 -9.98
CA GLY A 146 11.73 -17.09 -8.68
C GLY A 146 10.52 -16.17 -8.62
N ILE A 147 9.43 -16.65 -8.01
CA ILE A 147 8.15 -15.93 -7.88
C ILE A 147 8.27 -14.62 -7.11
N HIS A 148 9.23 -14.50 -6.18
CA HIS A 148 9.47 -13.31 -5.35
C HIS A 148 9.80 -12.06 -6.15
N ALA A 149 10.19 -12.21 -7.43
CA ALA A 149 10.53 -11.11 -8.32
C ALA A 149 9.31 -10.54 -9.07
N TYR A 150 8.12 -11.09 -8.84
CA TYR A 150 6.91 -10.73 -9.55
C TYR A 150 5.81 -10.24 -8.60
N THR A 151 4.98 -9.36 -9.15
CA THR A 151 3.82 -8.78 -8.44
C THR A 151 2.64 -8.76 -9.40
N ILE A 152 1.43 -9.04 -8.92
CA ILE A 152 0.20 -8.93 -9.71
C ILE A 152 0.07 -7.53 -10.30
N GLY A 153 -0.23 -7.45 -11.60
CA GLY A 153 -0.27 -6.21 -12.37
C GLY A 153 1.09 -5.72 -12.88
N GLN A 154 2.17 -6.45 -12.63
CA GLN A 154 3.49 -6.11 -13.16
C GLN A 154 3.53 -6.33 -14.68
N ARG A 155 3.97 -5.29 -15.42
CA ARG A 155 4.22 -5.33 -16.88
C ARG A 155 5.71 -5.48 -17.20
N LYS A 156 6.56 -4.75 -16.46
CA LYS A 156 8.00 -4.69 -16.74
C LYS A 156 8.69 -6.02 -16.41
N GLY A 157 9.46 -6.56 -17.36
CA GLY A 157 10.19 -7.83 -17.19
C GLY A 157 9.32 -9.08 -17.33
N VAL A 158 8.12 -8.94 -17.90
CA VAL A 158 7.24 -10.05 -18.29
C VAL A 158 7.46 -10.34 -19.76
N PRO A 159 7.59 -11.62 -20.19
CA PRO A 159 7.65 -11.98 -21.59
C PRO A 159 6.41 -11.45 -22.31
N GLY A 160 6.60 -10.69 -23.38
CA GLY A 160 5.52 -10.16 -24.22
C GLY A 160 5.65 -10.74 -25.61
N GLY A 161 4.54 -11.20 -26.20
CA GLY A 161 4.47 -11.47 -27.63
C GLY A 161 4.53 -10.16 -28.44
N GLN A 162 4.76 -10.26 -29.75
CA GLN A 162 4.67 -9.11 -30.63
C GLN A 162 3.22 -8.58 -30.63
N GLY A 163 3.02 -7.34 -30.11
CA GLY A 163 1.78 -6.59 -30.23
C GLY A 163 1.16 -6.14 -28.91
N GLU A 164 0.75 -7.02 -28.00
CA GLU A 164 0.01 -6.62 -26.80
C GLU A 164 0.86 -6.69 -25.52
N ALA A 165 0.68 -5.67 -24.67
CA ALA A 165 1.30 -5.66 -23.36
C ALA A 165 0.71 -6.77 -22.48
N LYS A 166 1.57 -7.63 -21.91
CA LYS A 166 1.18 -8.66 -20.95
C LYS A 166 1.52 -8.25 -19.52
N TYR A 167 0.73 -8.74 -18.60
CA TYR A 167 0.80 -8.42 -17.18
C TYR A 167 0.76 -9.71 -16.36
N VAL A 168 1.37 -9.71 -15.19
CA VAL A 168 1.22 -10.81 -14.23
C VAL A 168 -0.22 -10.78 -13.71
N THR A 169 -0.97 -11.84 -13.94
CA THR A 169 -2.39 -11.98 -13.53
C THR A 169 -2.54 -12.84 -12.29
N LYS A 170 -1.71 -13.91 -12.13
CA LYS A 170 -1.73 -14.80 -10.97
C LYS A 170 -0.31 -15.28 -10.64
N ILE A 171 -0.05 -15.53 -9.37
CA ILE A 171 1.18 -16.17 -8.88
C ILE A 171 0.76 -17.47 -8.17
N ASP A 172 1.09 -18.61 -8.75
CA ASP A 172 0.86 -19.93 -8.18
C ASP A 172 2.12 -20.40 -7.45
N VAL A 173 2.09 -20.27 -6.15
CA VAL A 173 3.23 -20.62 -5.28
C VAL A 173 3.45 -22.13 -5.23
N GLN A 174 2.37 -22.94 -5.22
CA GLN A 174 2.45 -24.39 -5.06
C GLN A 174 3.09 -25.04 -6.30
N ASN A 175 2.72 -24.58 -7.48
CA ASN A 175 3.23 -25.11 -8.75
C ASN A 175 4.42 -24.29 -9.30
N ASN A 176 4.87 -23.26 -8.57
CA ASN A 176 5.95 -22.35 -8.97
C ASN A 176 5.75 -21.77 -10.36
N LYS A 177 4.51 -21.30 -10.66
CA LYS A 177 4.10 -20.74 -11.93
C LYS A 177 3.69 -19.27 -11.82
N ILE A 178 3.96 -18.52 -12.87
CA ILE A 178 3.49 -17.15 -13.05
C ILE A 178 2.56 -17.12 -14.26
N TYR A 179 1.33 -16.67 -14.04
CA TYR A 179 0.37 -16.48 -15.12
C TYR A 179 0.47 -15.07 -15.66
N ILE A 180 0.41 -14.94 -16.98
CA ILE A 180 0.38 -13.65 -17.65
C ILE A 180 -0.81 -13.56 -18.60
N GLY A 181 -1.38 -12.35 -18.68
CA GLY A 181 -2.57 -12.10 -19.49
C GLY A 181 -2.69 -10.66 -19.95
N SER A 182 -3.85 -10.32 -20.49
CA SER A 182 -4.19 -8.97 -20.91
C SER A 182 -4.45 -8.05 -19.71
N LYS A 183 -4.59 -6.75 -19.98
CA LYS A 183 -4.95 -5.77 -18.95
C LYS A 183 -6.34 -6.03 -18.36
N ASP A 184 -7.28 -6.50 -19.17
CA ASP A 184 -8.67 -6.73 -18.75
C ASP A 184 -8.77 -7.89 -17.75
N GLU A 185 -7.90 -8.89 -17.85
CA GLU A 185 -7.80 -10.02 -16.91
C GLU A 185 -7.29 -9.61 -15.50
N LEU A 186 -6.85 -8.36 -15.33
CA LEU A 186 -6.45 -7.80 -14.03
C LEU A 186 -7.60 -7.08 -13.30
N THR A 187 -8.76 -6.97 -13.95
CA THR A 187 -9.89 -6.23 -13.43
C THR A 187 -10.49 -6.95 -12.23
N THR A 188 -10.56 -6.27 -11.10
CA THR A 188 -11.11 -6.81 -9.85
C THR A 188 -12.27 -5.95 -9.40
N LYS A 189 -13.39 -6.57 -9.07
CA LYS A 189 -14.58 -5.90 -8.52
C LYS A 189 -14.82 -6.25 -7.06
N LYS A 190 -14.46 -7.48 -6.65
CA LYS A 190 -14.62 -7.96 -5.26
C LYS A 190 -13.31 -8.55 -4.75
N PHE A 191 -13.00 -8.30 -3.49
CA PHE A 191 -11.86 -8.91 -2.80
C PHE A 191 -12.06 -8.82 -1.28
N LEU A 192 -11.25 -9.57 -0.53
CA LEU A 192 -11.25 -9.51 0.93
C LEU A 192 -10.03 -8.72 1.44
N ILE A 193 -10.26 -8.06 2.56
CA ILE A 193 -9.20 -7.53 3.41
C ILE A 193 -9.28 -8.20 4.78
N GLU A 194 -8.14 -8.54 5.36
CA GLU A 194 -7.99 -9.18 6.67
C GLU A 194 -7.17 -8.31 7.62
N ASP A 195 -7.19 -8.63 8.91
CA ASP A 195 -6.53 -7.84 9.97
C ASP A 195 -7.00 -6.37 9.96
N VAL A 196 -8.29 -6.16 9.72
CA VAL A 196 -8.85 -4.82 9.57
C VAL A 196 -8.88 -4.11 10.91
N SER A 197 -8.29 -2.92 10.93
CA SER A 197 -8.37 -1.98 12.05
C SER A 197 -9.15 -0.75 11.62
N PHE A 198 -10.19 -0.42 12.37
CA PHE A 198 -10.93 0.83 12.21
C PHE A 198 -10.54 1.81 13.30
N VAL A 199 -10.51 3.09 12.94
CA VAL A 199 -10.13 4.15 13.88
C VAL A 199 -11.26 4.46 14.85
N ASP A 200 -12.52 4.37 14.39
CA ASP A 200 -13.75 4.61 15.16
C ASP A 200 -14.90 3.71 14.65
N SER A 201 -16.09 3.83 15.26
CA SER A 201 -17.32 3.25 14.72
C SER A 201 -17.60 3.84 13.31
N ILE A 202 -17.77 2.98 12.32
CA ILE A 202 -17.93 3.39 10.93
C ILE A 202 -19.39 3.55 10.59
N GLU A 203 -19.75 4.68 10.00
CA GLU A 203 -20.91 4.77 9.13
C GLU A 203 -20.53 4.21 7.76
N TYR A 204 -21.25 3.19 7.28
CA TYR A 204 -20.91 2.46 6.05
C TYR A 204 -21.28 3.22 4.76
N ASP A 205 -21.62 4.51 4.87
CA ASP A 205 -22.01 5.32 3.73
C ASP A 205 -20.84 6.10 3.12
N ASN A 206 -20.88 6.26 1.79
CA ASN A 206 -19.90 7.05 1.02
C ASN A 206 -18.44 6.64 1.22
N LEU A 207 -18.18 5.34 1.36
CA LEU A 207 -16.84 4.82 1.51
C LEU A 207 -16.12 4.70 0.16
N SER A 208 -14.83 4.96 0.19
CA SER A 208 -13.90 4.64 -0.89
C SER A 208 -12.70 3.86 -0.36
N ILE A 209 -12.02 3.12 -1.23
CA ILE A 209 -10.85 2.33 -0.87
C ILE A 209 -9.70 2.58 -1.82
N GLN A 210 -8.52 2.79 -1.26
CA GLN A 210 -7.26 2.87 -1.97
C GLN A 210 -6.51 1.54 -1.81
N THR A 211 -6.18 0.86 -2.90
CA THR A 211 -5.56 -0.47 -2.90
C THR A 211 -4.05 -0.46 -3.10
N ARG A 212 -3.48 0.71 -3.41
CA ARG A 212 -2.03 0.95 -3.57
C ARG A 212 -1.70 2.39 -3.20
N TYR A 213 -0.51 2.63 -2.72
CA TYR A 213 -0.03 3.96 -2.32
C TYR A 213 -0.23 5.06 -3.37
N ASN A 214 -0.03 4.76 -4.66
CA ASN A 214 -0.14 5.75 -5.74
C ASN A 214 -1.36 5.48 -6.65
N SER A 215 -2.44 4.88 -6.15
CA SER A 215 -3.69 4.74 -6.89
C SER A 215 -4.73 5.72 -6.36
N ASP A 216 -5.65 6.11 -7.22
CA ASP A 216 -6.86 6.78 -6.77
C ASP A 216 -7.67 5.83 -5.89
N ASP A 217 -8.43 6.38 -4.96
CA ASP A 217 -9.42 5.64 -4.21
C ASP A 217 -10.69 5.43 -5.04
N VAL A 218 -11.29 4.25 -4.88
CA VAL A 218 -12.46 3.82 -5.64
C VAL A 218 -13.64 3.67 -4.70
N PRO A 219 -14.83 4.26 -5.01
CA PRO A 219 -16.02 4.07 -4.22
C PRO A 219 -16.34 2.59 -4.05
N CYS A 220 -16.71 2.18 -2.83
CA CYS A 220 -16.93 0.78 -2.50
C CYS A 220 -18.04 0.59 -1.46
N ASN A 221 -18.56 -0.64 -1.40
CA ASN A 221 -19.33 -1.15 -0.29
C ASN A 221 -18.45 -2.11 0.52
N ILE A 222 -18.71 -2.17 1.81
CA ILE A 222 -17.96 -3.00 2.76
C ILE A 222 -18.95 -3.91 3.47
N GLN A 223 -18.65 -5.20 3.54
CA GLN A 223 -19.45 -6.18 4.26
C GLN A 223 -18.56 -6.96 5.22
N LYS A 224 -18.93 -7.03 6.49
CA LYS A 224 -18.24 -7.85 7.48
C LYS A 224 -18.45 -9.32 7.19
N VAL A 225 -17.38 -10.11 7.12
CA VAL A 225 -17.39 -11.55 6.91
C VAL A 225 -17.17 -12.27 8.24
N ASP A 226 -16.17 -11.84 9.01
CA ASP A 226 -15.86 -12.35 10.34
C ASP A 226 -15.33 -11.21 11.24
N GLU A 227 -14.71 -11.55 12.38
CA GLU A 227 -14.24 -10.54 13.35
C GLU A 227 -13.18 -9.58 12.78
N SER A 228 -12.34 -10.04 11.87
CA SER A 228 -11.20 -9.30 11.33
C SER A 228 -11.19 -9.18 9.80
N THR A 229 -12.14 -9.84 9.11
CA THR A 229 -12.19 -9.94 7.66
C THR A 229 -13.41 -9.21 7.09
N TYR A 230 -13.18 -8.43 6.07
CA TYR A 230 -14.22 -7.69 5.36
C TYR A 230 -14.15 -7.92 3.86
N GLN A 231 -15.31 -8.11 3.24
CA GLN A 231 -15.46 -8.13 1.80
C GLN A 231 -15.63 -6.70 1.28
N ILE A 232 -14.86 -6.37 0.28
CA ILE A 232 -14.94 -5.10 -0.45
C ILE A 232 -15.59 -5.37 -1.80
N GLU A 233 -16.63 -4.61 -2.12
CA GLU A 233 -17.21 -4.57 -3.45
C GLU A 233 -17.06 -3.17 -4.03
N LEU A 234 -16.24 -3.05 -5.07
CA LEU A 234 -15.98 -1.78 -5.77
C LEU A 234 -17.17 -1.37 -6.64
N LYS A 235 -17.57 -0.10 -6.63
CA LYS A 235 -18.58 0.41 -7.55
C LYS A 235 -18.10 0.34 -9.02
N ASN A 236 -16.82 0.65 -9.23
CA ASN A 236 -16.15 0.50 -10.53
C ASN A 236 -14.99 -0.47 -10.39
N PRO A 237 -14.87 -1.48 -11.25
CA PRO A 237 -13.74 -2.41 -11.22
C PRO A 237 -12.40 -1.67 -11.36
N THR A 238 -11.38 -2.09 -10.62
CA THR A 238 -10.04 -1.52 -10.68
C THR A 238 -8.99 -2.55 -11.06
N LEU A 239 -7.84 -2.08 -11.51
CA LEU A 239 -6.77 -2.93 -11.99
C LEU A 239 -5.77 -3.25 -10.88
N GLY A 240 -5.35 -4.51 -10.86
CA GLY A 240 -4.16 -4.92 -10.12
C GLY A 240 -4.28 -4.79 -8.60
N VAL A 241 -5.40 -5.19 -8.04
CA VAL A 241 -5.52 -5.47 -6.61
C VAL A 241 -4.54 -6.60 -6.27
N ALA A 242 -3.53 -6.31 -5.47
CA ALA A 242 -2.44 -7.25 -5.22
C ALA A 242 -2.48 -7.77 -3.78
N PRO A 243 -2.58 -9.09 -3.57
CA PRO A 243 -2.50 -9.69 -2.24
C PRO A 243 -1.21 -9.30 -1.52
N GLY A 244 -1.32 -9.00 -0.23
CA GLY A 244 -0.22 -8.52 0.58
C GLY A 244 -0.05 -6.99 0.61
N GLN A 245 -0.68 -6.25 -0.30
CA GLN A 245 -0.88 -4.80 -0.16
C GLN A 245 -2.00 -4.52 0.85
N PHE A 246 -2.22 -3.24 1.15
CA PHE A 246 -3.31 -2.83 2.02
C PHE A 246 -4.46 -2.22 1.21
N GLY A 247 -5.69 -2.48 1.66
CA GLY A 247 -6.86 -1.72 1.30
C GLY A 247 -7.10 -0.68 2.39
N VAL A 248 -6.92 0.60 2.07
CA VAL A 248 -7.11 1.69 3.02
C VAL A 248 -8.40 2.42 2.70
N ILE A 249 -9.26 2.53 3.69
CA ILE A 249 -10.64 2.96 3.56
C ILE A 249 -10.77 4.41 4.01
N TYR A 250 -11.47 5.17 3.21
CA TYR A 250 -11.73 6.59 3.45
C TYR A 250 -13.22 6.89 3.40
N GLN A 251 -13.64 7.87 4.17
CA GLN A 251 -14.90 8.59 4.03
C GLN A 251 -14.55 10.04 3.70
N ASP A 252 -14.76 10.44 2.47
CA ASP A 252 -14.22 11.67 1.89
C ASP A 252 -12.68 11.74 2.05
N THR A 253 -12.18 12.67 2.86
CA THR A 253 -10.74 12.78 3.18
C THR A 253 -10.35 12.07 4.47
N LYS A 254 -11.31 11.70 5.32
CA LYS A 254 -11.07 11.02 6.60
C LYS A 254 -10.66 9.57 6.35
N LEU A 255 -9.55 9.16 6.92
CA LEU A 255 -9.16 7.77 6.98
C LEU A 255 -9.96 7.07 8.08
N VAL A 256 -10.75 6.07 7.73
CA VAL A 256 -11.61 5.34 8.67
C VAL A 256 -11.08 3.97 9.04
N GLY A 257 -10.18 3.41 8.26
CA GLY A 257 -9.54 2.14 8.57
C GLY A 257 -8.77 1.53 7.43
N GLY A 258 -8.35 0.28 7.60
CA GLY A 258 -7.68 -0.47 6.55
C GLY A 258 -7.33 -1.88 6.98
N GLY A 259 -7.02 -2.73 6.01
CA GLY A 259 -6.63 -4.11 6.23
C GLY A 259 -5.77 -4.63 5.09
N ARG A 260 -5.18 -5.80 5.28
CA ARG A 260 -4.34 -6.43 4.28
C ARG A 260 -5.20 -7.14 3.23
N ILE A 261 -4.94 -6.89 1.97
CA ILE A 261 -5.59 -7.60 0.86
C ILE A 261 -5.12 -9.06 0.88
N THR A 262 -6.07 -9.98 0.94
CA THR A 262 -5.82 -11.42 0.99
C THR A 262 -5.92 -12.07 -0.39
N SER A 263 -5.27 -13.21 -0.57
CA SER A 263 -5.36 -14.03 -1.79
C SER A 263 -6.61 -14.93 -1.81
N LYS A 264 -7.33 -15.04 -0.68
CA LYS A 264 -8.41 -16.04 -0.52
C LYS A 264 -9.62 -15.82 -1.41
N VAL A 265 -9.81 -14.64 -2.00
CA VAL A 265 -11.05 -14.27 -2.70
C VAL A 265 -10.96 -14.33 -4.22
N LEU A 266 -9.78 -14.45 -4.77
CA LEU A 266 -9.65 -14.58 -6.22
C LEU A 266 -10.22 -15.92 -6.76
N GLU A 267 -10.52 -16.89 -5.88
CA GLU A 267 -11.03 -18.20 -6.28
C GLU A 267 -12.57 -18.34 -6.15
N GLU A 268 -13.24 -17.60 -5.25
CA GLU A 268 -14.68 -17.70 -5.00
C GLU A 268 -15.57 -16.72 -5.78
N VAL A 269 -14.98 -15.77 -6.49
CA VAL A 269 -15.73 -14.69 -7.19
C VAL A 269 -15.98 -15.02 -8.67
N TYR A 270 -15.59 -16.18 -9.16
CA TYR A 270 -15.75 -16.61 -10.55
C TYR A 270 -16.83 -17.69 -10.77
N GLU A 271 -17.77 -17.88 -9.82
CA GLU A 271 -19.01 -18.63 -10.07
C GLU A 271 -20.18 -17.73 -10.44
#